data_955a127e7539a3c01bcee5e8e008642b
#
_entry.id   955a127e7539a3c01bcee5e8e008642b
#
_cell.length_a   1.000
_cell.length_b   1.000
_cell.length_c   1.000
_cell.angle_alpha   90.00
_cell.angle_beta   90.00
_cell.angle_gamma   90.00
#
_symmetry.space_group_name_H-M   'P 1'
#
loop_
_entity.id
_entity.type
_entity.pdbx_description
1 polymer ?
#
loop_
_entity_poly.entity_id
_entity_poly.type
_entity_poly.pdbx_seq_one_letter_code
_entity_poly.pdbx_strand_id
1 'polypeptide(L)'
;MVSLGFSPNCQTTAMGIMPHTDIERALEVALTLDIPFWPQLPRVSYFEDMYVQALENFPGVRIDIVNQKIHFDLSRFYEELPSYFEKADDPETFRLTKEFSLVYHRFLERDLSHYPAIRGQMISPISLGLKIVDENQKPIIYHDEVREVLFDFIQKKVNQQYEELREKNPNAFVWVDDPGLALIFSALSGYNEVQGKTDLDRFLEGLEGPKGVHLCSKPDWDFLLRSKIDILSFDSFNCGVVIVNYPSLKDFVERGGIISWGIVPTYTELLEQETIDSLMERLETFWEDLSRKGVDSKRLLRQSLLAPATCNLLNPDKEKTVEKAFEVLNQLSERIREKYLLTMNNEPRTMNGEP
;
A
#
# COMPACT_ATOMS: atom_id res chain seq x y z
N MET A 1 6.08 -0.79 18.50
CA MET A 1 6.39 -0.05 17.26
C MET A 1 7.65 -0.62 16.68
N VAL A 2 7.61 -1.03 15.44
CA VAL A 2 8.81 -1.37 14.68
C VAL A 2 9.54 -0.05 14.42
N SER A 3 10.83 0.03 14.79
CA SER A 3 11.65 1.18 14.43
C SER A 3 11.84 1.14 12.92
N LEU A 4 11.29 2.11 12.20
CA LEU A 4 11.65 2.30 10.80
C LEU A 4 13.12 2.71 10.74
N GLY A 5 13.91 2.04 9.94
CA GLY A 5 15.33 2.39 9.75
C GLY A 5 15.54 3.69 8.97
N PHE A 6 14.47 4.39 8.60
CA PHE A 6 14.50 5.66 7.87
C PHE A 6 13.53 6.68 8.46
N SER A 7 13.71 7.94 8.09
CA SER A 7 12.81 9.05 8.47
C SER A 7 11.98 9.45 7.24
N PRO A 8 10.64 9.39 7.30
CA PRO A 8 9.76 9.73 6.18
C PRO A 8 9.96 11.14 5.62
N ASN A 9 9.95 12.17 6.47
CA ASN A 9 10.29 13.56 6.14
C ASN A 9 9.69 14.07 4.82
N CYS A 10 8.42 13.78 4.57
CA CYS A 10 7.72 14.12 3.33
C CYS A 10 8.35 13.53 2.06
N GLN A 11 9.08 12.41 2.18
CA GLN A 11 9.60 11.68 1.04
C GLN A 11 8.48 11.10 0.19
N THR A 12 8.76 10.95 -1.11
CA THR A 12 7.80 10.47 -2.09
C THR A 12 7.80 8.96 -2.20
N THR A 13 6.61 8.39 -2.35
CA THR A 13 6.42 6.98 -2.74
C THR A 13 5.12 6.86 -3.52
N ALA A 14 4.88 5.73 -4.15
CA ALA A 14 3.62 5.46 -4.81
C ALA A 14 3.23 3.99 -4.66
N MET A 15 1.99 3.69 -4.92
CA MET A 15 1.49 2.34 -5.09
C MET A 15 0.68 2.34 -6.37
N GLY A 16 0.87 1.33 -7.22
CA GLY A 16 0.01 1.43 -8.33
C GLY A 16 0.15 0.40 -9.43
N ILE A 17 -1.03 0.25 -10.02
CA ILE A 17 -1.22 -0.36 -11.32
C ILE A 17 -0.96 0.74 -12.35
N MET A 18 0.17 0.65 -13.05
CA MET A 18 0.57 1.65 -14.05
C MET A 18 0.11 1.23 -15.47
N PRO A 19 -0.19 2.20 -16.33
CA PRO A 19 -0.68 1.95 -17.70
C PRO A 19 0.42 1.59 -18.70
N HIS A 20 1.66 1.56 -18.29
CA HIS A 20 2.81 1.32 -19.16
C HIS A 20 2.78 -0.06 -19.81
N THR A 21 3.31 -0.14 -21.01
CA THR A 21 3.56 -1.38 -21.76
C THR A 21 5.05 -1.68 -21.90
N ASP A 22 5.90 -0.72 -21.57
CA ASP A 22 7.34 -0.86 -21.49
C ASP A 22 7.76 -0.98 -20.01
N ILE A 23 8.31 -2.14 -19.64
CA ILE A 23 8.73 -2.45 -18.28
C ILE A 23 9.86 -1.53 -17.82
N GLU A 24 10.84 -1.29 -18.66
CA GLU A 24 12.00 -0.48 -18.31
C GLU A 24 11.58 0.98 -18.05
N ARG A 25 10.69 1.53 -18.91
CA ARG A 25 10.15 2.88 -18.71
C ARG A 25 9.34 2.98 -17.43
N ALA A 26 8.49 2.00 -17.13
CA ALA A 26 7.72 1.97 -15.89
C ALA A 26 8.63 1.94 -14.64
N LEU A 27 9.69 1.14 -14.69
CA LEU A 27 10.67 1.07 -13.61
C LEU A 27 11.47 2.37 -13.48
N GLU A 28 11.91 2.97 -14.60
CA GLU A 28 12.56 4.29 -14.56
C GLU A 28 11.71 5.32 -13.84
N VAL A 29 10.42 5.40 -14.16
CA VAL A 29 9.47 6.32 -13.53
C VAL A 29 9.31 6.00 -12.03
N ALA A 30 9.14 4.75 -11.65
CA ALA A 30 9.03 4.34 -10.25
C ALA A 30 10.31 4.63 -9.43
N LEU A 31 11.47 4.52 -10.07
CA LEU A 31 12.79 4.80 -9.47
C LEU A 31 13.09 6.30 -9.32
N THR A 32 12.26 7.20 -9.86
CA THR A 32 12.38 8.66 -9.60
C THR A 32 11.92 9.06 -8.22
N LEU A 33 11.18 8.21 -7.51
CA LEU A 33 10.66 8.48 -6.18
C LEU A 33 11.74 8.28 -5.11
N ASP A 34 11.63 9.00 -3.99
CA ASP A 34 12.56 8.83 -2.85
C ASP A 34 12.51 7.40 -2.29
N ILE A 35 11.31 6.79 -2.26
CA ILE A 35 11.07 5.42 -1.83
C ILE A 35 10.41 4.68 -3.00
N PRO A 36 11.21 4.04 -3.86
CA PRO A 36 10.70 3.38 -5.04
C PRO A 36 9.91 2.10 -4.72
N PHE A 37 9.09 1.71 -5.68
CA PHE A 37 8.29 0.50 -5.65
C PHE A 37 8.35 -0.22 -7.01
N TRP A 38 7.94 -1.47 -7.05
CA TRP A 38 7.76 -2.17 -8.31
C TRP A 38 6.30 -2.01 -8.79
N PRO A 39 6.06 -1.47 -10.00
CA PRO A 39 4.70 -1.29 -10.49
C PRO A 39 4.09 -2.59 -11.01
N GLN A 40 2.76 -2.74 -10.87
CA GLN A 40 2.01 -3.76 -11.59
C GLN A 40 1.62 -3.25 -12.97
N LEU A 41 1.89 -4.06 -14.02
CA LEU A 41 1.71 -3.68 -15.42
C LEU A 41 0.75 -4.63 -16.15
N PRO A 42 -0.56 -4.63 -15.84
CA PRO A 42 -1.50 -5.57 -16.43
C PRO A 42 -1.66 -5.42 -17.96
N ARG A 43 -1.18 -4.30 -18.52
CA ARG A 43 -1.12 -4.12 -20.01
C ARG A 43 0.06 -4.86 -20.65
N VAL A 44 1.07 -5.23 -19.89
CA VAL A 44 2.18 -6.07 -20.37
C VAL A 44 1.73 -7.53 -20.42
N SER A 45 1.13 -7.99 -19.32
CA SER A 45 0.64 -9.37 -19.17
C SER A 45 -0.45 -9.43 -18.09
N TYR A 46 -1.41 -10.33 -18.27
CA TYR A 46 -2.40 -10.59 -17.21
C TYR A 46 -1.77 -11.15 -15.93
N PHE A 47 -0.61 -11.79 -16.03
CA PHE A 47 0.16 -12.21 -14.86
C PHE A 47 0.69 -11.02 -14.02
N GLU A 48 0.79 -9.83 -14.59
CA GLU A 48 1.17 -8.61 -13.84
C GLU A 48 -0.03 -7.93 -13.13
N ASP A 49 -1.20 -8.58 -13.11
CA ASP A 49 -2.35 -8.13 -12.33
C ASP A 49 -2.18 -8.51 -10.84
N MET A 50 -2.47 -7.59 -9.94
CA MET A 50 -2.27 -7.76 -8.49
C MET A 50 -3.04 -8.97 -7.93
N TYR A 51 -4.26 -9.22 -8.40
CA TYR A 51 -5.07 -10.34 -7.94
C TYR A 51 -4.53 -11.68 -8.44
N VAL A 52 -4.04 -11.70 -9.67
CA VAL A 52 -3.40 -12.88 -10.26
C VAL A 52 -2.11 -13.22 -9.52
N GLN A 53 -1.26 -12.23 -9.28
CA GLN A 53 -0.02 -12.38 -8.52
C GLN A 53 -0.25 -12.92 -7.11
N ALA A 54 -1.25 -12.38 -6.43
CA ALA A 54 -1.60 -12.78 -5.06
C ALA A 54 -2.06 -14.25 -4.98
N LEU A 55 -2.64 -14.79 -6.04
CA LEU A 55 -3.20 -16.16 -6.07
C LEU A 55 -2.27 -17.21 -6.69
N GLU A 56 -1.05 -16.83 -7.06
CA GLU A 56 -0.04 -17.82 -7.49
C GLU A 56 0.16 -18.88 -6.39
N ASN A 57 -0.03 -20.16 -6.74
CA ASN A 57 0.02 -21.32 -5.85
C ASN A 57 -1.11 -21.44 -4.81
N PHE A 58 -2.14 -20.59 -4.86
CA PHE A 58 -3.30 -20.77 -3.97
C PHE A 58 -4.15 -21.97 -4.43
N PRO A 59 -4.47 -22.92 -3.54
CA PRO A 59 -5.23 -24.11 -3.91
C PRO A 59 -6.63 -23.76 -4.44
N GLY A 60 -7.11 -24.54 -5.41
CA GLY A 60 -8.40 -24.33 -6.05
C GLY A 60 -8.43 -23.26 -7.14
N VAL A 61 -7.34 -22.52 -7.35
CA VAL A 61 -7.26 -21.44 -8.34
C VAL A 61 -6.78 -21.94 -9.69
N ARG A 62 -7.37 -21.38 -10.74
CA ARG A 62 -6.89 -21.51 -12.13
C ARG A 62 -6.96 -20.15 -12.81
N ILE A 63 -5.87 -19.75 -13.44
CA ILE A 63 -5.78 -18.51 -14.19
C ILE A 63 -6.06 -18.79 -15.68
N ASP A 64 -7.09 -18.17 -16.22
CA ASP A 64 -7.40 -18.17 -17.66
C ASP A 64 -6.81 -16.90 -18.29
N ILE A 65 -5.65 -17.06 -18.90
CA ILE A 65 -4.91 -15.97 -19.53
C ILE A 65 -5.64 -15.42 -20.76
N VAL A 66 -6.29 -16.32 -21.52
CA VAL A 66 -6.95 -15.94 -22.78
C VAL A 66 -8.16 -15.04 -22.50
N ASN A 67 -8.95 -15.41 -21.51
CA ASN A 67 -10.15 -14.65 -21.14
C ASN A 67 -9.91 -13.64 -20.01
N GLN A 68 -8.69 -13.55 -19.48
CA GLN A 68 -8.29 -12.71 -18.35
C GLN A 68 -9.23 -12.89 -17.15
N LYS A 69 -9.36 -14.15 -16.71
CA LYS A 69 -10.23 -14.53 -15.59
C LYS A 69 -9.50 -15.37 -14.57
N ILE A 70 -9.85 -15.16 -13.32
CA ILE A 70 -9.49 -16.03 -12.21
C ILE A 70 -10.69 -16.92 -11.93
N HIS A 71 -10.49 -18.21 -11.94
CA HIS A 71 -11.48 -19.22 -11.55
C HIS A 71 -11.07 -19.81 -10.22
N PHE A 72 -12.02 -19.96 -9.32
CA PHE A 72 -11.86 -20.70 -8.08
C PHE A 72 -12.91 -21.82 -8.05
N ASP A 73 -12.46 -23.04 -7.77
CA ASP A 73 -13.30 -24.23 -7.64
C ASP A 73 -13.14 -24.82 -6.25
N LEU A 74 -14.24 -24.93 -5.52
CA LEU A 74 -14.23 -25.36 -4.13
C LEU A 74 -13.85 -26.85 -4.00
N SER A 75 -14.29 -27.70 -4.93
CA SER A 75 -13.93 -29.12 -4.92
C SER A 75 -12.45 -29.32 -5.13
N ARG A 76 -11.89 -28.60 -6.10
CA ARG A 76 -10.46 -28.61 -6.38
C ARG A 76 -9.64 -28.03 -5.21
N PHE A 77 -10.15 -27.01 -4.52
CA PHE A 77 -9.52 -26.49 -3.31
C PHE A 77 -9.30 -27.60 -2.28
N TYR A 78 -10.33 -28.39 -1.99
CA TYR A 78 -10.23 -29.50 -1.03
C TYR A 78 -9.32 -30.64 -1.53
N GLU A 79 -9.29 -30.91 -2.82
CA GLU A 79 -8.40 -31.91 -3.43
C GLU A 79 -6.92 -31.48 -3.32
N GLU A 80 -6.61 -30.21 -3.51
CA GLU A 80 -5.26 -29.66 -3.50
C GLU A 80 -4.75 -29.28 -2.10
N LEU A 81 -5.65 -29.10 -1.12
CA LEU A 81 -5.34 -28.66 0.23
C LEU A 81 -4.31 -29.53 0.97
N PRO A 82 -4.33 -30.88 0.91
CA PRO A 82 -3.29 -31.69 1.54
C PRO A 82 -1.90 -31.42 0.96
N SER A 83 -1.78 -31.30 -0.36
CA SER A 83 -0.50 -30.99 -1.02
C SER A 83 -0.02 -29.57 -0.72
N TYR A 84 -0.94 -28.62 -0.52
CA TYR A 84 -0.61 -27.30 -0.06
C TYR A 84 0.00 -27.32 1.35
N PHE A 85 -0.61 -28.05 2.29
CA PHE A 85 -0.09 -28.14 3.66
C PHE A 85 1.29 -28.80 3.74
N GLU A 86 1.60 -29.76 2.86
CA GLU A 86 2.95 -30.34 2.77
C GLU A 86 4.03 -29.31 2.41
N LYS A 87 3.64 -28.20 1.74
CA LYS A 87 4.54 -27.14 1.28
C LYS A 87 4.35 -25.82 2.03
N ALA A 88 3.44 -25.79 3.00
CA ALA A 88 3.06 -24.55 3.69
C ALA A 88 4.18 -23.94 4.55
N ASP A 89 5.23 -24.73 4.85
CA ASP A 89 6.42 -24.25 5.56
C ASP A 89 7.61 -23.94 4.63
N ASP A 90 7.45 -24.17 3.32
CA ASP A 90 8.47 -23.86 2.32
C ASP A 90 8.28 -22.43 1.81
N PRO A 91 9.22 -21.49 2.08
CA PRO A 91 9.15 -20.11 1.60
C PRO A 91 9.00 -19.98 0.08
N GLU A 92 9.54 -20.93 -0.71
CA GLU A 92 9.44 -20.93 -2.16
C GLU A 92 7.98 -21.02 -2.64
N THR A 93 7.07 -21.60 -1.84
CA THR A 93 5.63 -21.67 -2.14
C THR A 93 4.99 -20.28 -2.23
N PHE A 94 5.53 -19.31 -1.51
CA PHE A 94 4.98 -17.96 -1.39
C PHE A 94 5.72 -16.91 -2.22
N ARG A 95 6.80 -17.31 -2.87
CA ARG A 95 7.53 -16.44 -3.80
C ARG A 95 6.65 -16.05 -4.99
N LEU A 96 6.84 -14.80 -5.44
CA LEU A 96 6.30 -14.34 -6.71
C LEU A 96 7.29 -14.73 -7.80
N THR A 97 6.91 -15.65 -8.68
CA THR A 97 7.80 -16.15 -9.74
C THR A 97 7.96 -15.15 -10.87
N LYS A 98 8.99 -15.32 -11.71
CA LYS A 98 9.20 -14.50 -12.93
C LYS A 98 8.04 -14.62 -13.92
N GLU A 99 7.31 -15.73 -13.91
CA GLU A 99 6.13 -15.92 -14.74
C GLU A 99 4.99 -14.98 -14.30
N PHE A 100 4.79 -14.84 -12.98
CA PHE A 100 3.73 -14.01 -12.41
C PHE A 100 4.12 -12.55 -12.23
N SER A 101 5.42 -12.23 -12.13
CA SER A 101 5.87 -10.85 -12.23
C SER A 101 7.31 -10.73 -12.72
N LEU A 102 7.45 -10.47 -14.01
CA LEU A 102 8.72 -10.09 -14.59
C LEU A 102 9.17 -8.72 -14.07
N VAL A 103 8.22 -7.81 -13.85
CA VAL A 103 8.48 -6.44 -13.36
C VAL A 103 9.12 -6.48 -11.96
N TYR A 104 8.59 -7.30 -11.05
CA TYR A 104 9.17 -7.47 -9.72
C TYR A 104 10.61 -7.96 -9.75
N HIS A 105 10.88 -8.98 -10.56
CA HIS A 105 12.24 -9.49 -10.70
C HIS A 105 13.20 -8.49 -11.34
N ARG A 106 12.74 -7.70 -12.34
CA ARG A 106 13.52 -6.61 -12.91
C ARG A 106 13.81 -5.50 -11.91
N PHE A 107 12.87 -5.21 -11.02
CA PHE A 107 13.08 -4.29 -9.91
C PHE A 107 14.17 -4.80 -8.95
N LEU A 108 14.11 -6.08 -8.56
CA LEU A 108 15.12 -6.71 -7.70
C LEU A 108 16.52 -6.81 -8.32
N GLU A 109 16.62 -6.73 -9.65
CA GLU A 109 17.93 -6.68 -10.37
C GLU A 109 18.60 -5.30 -10.29
N ARG A 110 17.87 -4.24 -9.81
CA ARG A 110 18.43 -2.87 -9.66
C ARG A 110 19.28 -2.76 -8.40
N ASP A 111 20.19 -1.79 -8.40
CA ASP A 111 20.83 -1.34 -7.16
C ASP A 111 19.87 -0.46 -6.38
N LEU A 112 19.28 -1.02 -5.33
CA LEU A 112 18.29 -0.38 -4.48
C LEU A 112 18.86 0.05 -3.12
N SER A 113 20.16 -0.20 -2.89
CA SER A 113 20.81 0.01 -1.59
C SER A 113 20.96 1.49 -1.22
N HIS A 114 20.99 2.37 -2.21
CA HIS A 114 21.20 3.82 -2.02
C HIS A 114 19.93 4.59 -1.66
N TYR A 115 18.75 3.96 -1.82
CA TYR A 115 17.48 4.59 -1.43
C TYR A 115 17.30 4.57 0.10
N PRO A 116 16.64 5.59 0.69
CA PRO A 116 16.35 5.59 2.13
C PRO A 116 15.51 4.39 2.57
N ALA A 117 14.63 3.93 1.70
CA ALA A 117 13.84 2.71 1.83
C ALA A 117 13.36 2.26 0.45
N ILE A 118 12.85 1.04 0.37
CA ILE A 118 12.12 0.51 -0.81
C ILE A 118 10.84 -0.15 -0.36
N ARG A 119 9.89 -0.33 -1.27
CA ARG A 119 8.64 -0.92 -0.85
C ARG A 119 8.04 -1.90 -1.87
N GLY A 120 7.39 -2.92 -1.29
CA GLY A 120 6.52 -3.83 -2.01
C GLY A 120 5.04 -3.56 -1.78
N GLN A 121 4.21 -4.42 -2.37
CA GLN A 121 2.75 -4.32 -2.27
C GLN A 121 2.08 -5.67 -2.48
N MET A 122 0.93 -5.86 -1.82
CA MET A 122 0.09 -7.03 -1.97
C MET A 122 -1.37 -6.64 -1.74
N ILE A 123 -2.29 -7.28 -2.44
CA ILE A 123 -3.72 -7.15 -2.13
C ILE A 123 -4.05 -7.81 -0.80
N SER A 124 -4.95 -7.21 -0.01
CA SER A 124 -5.39 -7.79 1.26
C SER A 124 -6.20 -9.08 1.06
N PRO A 125 -6.17 -10.00 2.03
CA PRO A 125 -7.00 -11.19 1.98
C PRO A 125 -8.50 -10.85 2.04
N ILE A 126 -8.90 -9.74 2.66
CA ILE A 126 -10.30 -9.28 2.67
C ILE A 126 -10.74 -8.89 1.26
N SER A 127 -10.01 -8.00 0.61
CA SER A 127 -10.31 -7.55 -0.75
C SER A 127 -10.29 -8.70 -1.75
N LEU A 128 -9.29 -9.57 -1.63
CA LEU A 128 -9.15 -10.74 -2.48
C LEU A 128 -10.32 -11.72 -2.29
N GLY A 129 -10.62 -12.06 -1.04
CA GLY A 129 -11.70 -12.99 -0.69
C GLY A 129 -13.11 -12.49 -1.03
N LEU A 130 -13.32 -11.16 -1.04
CA LEU A 130 -14.58 -10.55 -1.52
C LEU A 130 -14.67 -10.50 -3.05
N LYS A 131 -13.54 -10.40 -3.75
CA LYS A 131 -13.49 -10.27 -5.21
C LYS A 131 -13.57 -11.60 -5.94
N ILE A 132 -12.89 -12.62 -5.42
CA ILE A 132 -12.87 -13.95 -6.04
C ILE A 132 -14.12 -14.71 -5.63
N VAL A 133 -14.76 -15.35 -6.61
CA VAL A 133 -15.99 -16.12 -6.42
C VAL A 133 -15.79 -17.58 -6.81
N ASP A 134 -16.53 -18.48 -6.15
CA ASP A 134 -16.59 -19.88 -6.49
C ASP A 134 -17.45 -20.12 -7.74
N GLU A 135 -17.63 -21.39 -8.11
CA GLU A 135 -18.45 -21.82 -9.25
C GLU A 135 -19.94 -21.42 -9.10
N ASN A 136 -20.41 -21.13 -7.89
CA ASN A 136 -21.76 -20.67 -7.58
C ASN A 136 -21.87 -19.14 -7.46
N GLN A 137 -20.84 -18.39 -7.86
CA GLN A 137 -20.75 -16.94 -7.75
C GLN A 137 -20.77 -16.42 -6.31
N LYS A 138 -20.42 -17.26 -5.33
CA LYS A 138 -20.29 -16.86 -3.92
C LYS A 138 -18.84 -16.42 -3.65
N PRO A 139 -18.60 -15.21 -3.09
CA PRO A 139 -17.26 -14.80 -2.70
C PRO A 139 -16.59 -15.79 -1.74
N ILE A 140 -15.33 -16.11 -2.00
CA ILE A 140 -14.62 -17.16 -1.29
C ILE A 140 -14.41 -16.84 0.19
N ILE A 141 -14.47 -15.58 0.59
CA ILE A 141 -14.40 -15.15 1.99
C ILE A 141 -15.52 -15.72 2.87
N TYR A 142 -16.65 -16.13 2.26
CA TYR A 142 -17.78 -16.71 2.98
C TYR A 142 -17.67 -18.22 3.24
N HIS A 143 -16.58 -18.83 2.79
CA HIS A 143 -16.23 -20.22 3.13
C HIS A 143 -15.18 -20.17 4.24
N ASP A 144 -15.52 -20.59 5.44
CA ASP A 144 -14.68 -20.44 6.64
C ASP A 144 -13.28 -21.02 6.46
N GLU A 145 -13.19 -22.25 5.95
CA GLU A 145 -11.90 -22.93 5.73
C GLU A 145 -11.07 -22.26 4.63
N VAL A 146 -11.71 -21.84 3.52
CA VAL A 146 -11.03 -21.11 2.46
C VAL A 146 -10.51 -19.77 2.98
N ARG A 147 -11.32 -19.07 3.77
CA ARG A 147 -10.94 -17.80 4.39
C ARG A 147 -9.72 -17.94 5.29
N GLU A 148 -9.70 -18.93 6.19
CA GLU A 148 -8.57 -19.18 7.08
C GLU A 148 -7.28 -19.46 6.30
N VAL A 149 -7.35 -20.32 5.28
CA VAL A 149 -6.20 -20.62 4.42
C VAL A 149 -5.77 -19.38 3.62
N LEU A 150 -6.72 -18.58 3.11
CA LEU A 150 -6.44 -17.38 2.34
C LEU A 150 -5.67 -16.32 3.17
N PHE A 151 -6.09 -16.11 4.41
CA PHE A 151 -5.44 -15.14 5.29
C PHE A 151 -4.01 -15.57 5.65
N ASP A 152 -3.79 -16.84 6.00
CA ASP A 152 -2.46 -17.40 6.24
C ASP A 152 -1.58 -17.32 4.99
N PHE A 153 -2.14 -17.68 3.82
CA PHE A 153 -1.43 -17.67 2.55
C PHE A 153 -0.94 -16.27 2.17
N ILE A 154 -1.82 -15.28 2.21
CA ILE A 154 -1.46 -13.90 1.85
C ILE A 154 -0.48 -13.32 2.87
N GLN A 155 -0.63 -13.63 4.16
CA GLN A 155 0.32 -13.24 5.20
C GLN A 155 1.73 -13.75 4.88
N LYS A 156 1.86 -15.02 4.53
CA LYS A 156 3.14 -15.64 4.15
C LYS A 156 3.71 -15.03 2.86
N LYS A 157 2.87 -14.74 1.86
CA LYS A 157 3.31 -14.04 0.64
C LYS A 157 3.84 -12.63 0.92
N VAL A 158 3.17 -11.88 1.79
CA VAL A 158 3.65 -10.54 2.21
C VAL A 158 4.99 -10.66 2.93
N ASN A 159 5.12 -11.59 3.86
CA ASN A 159 6.36 -11.81 4.62
C ASN A 159 7.50 -12.28 3.70
N GLN A 160 7.22 -13.18 2.75
CA GLN A 160 8.22 -13.61 1.76
C GLN A 160 8.69 -12.44 0.87
N GLN A 161 7.78 -11.59 0.40
CA GLN A 161 8.14 -10.40 -0.36
C GLN A 161 8.96 -9.41 0.49
N TYR A 162 8.60 -9.24 1.76
CA TYR A 162 9.34 -8.39 2.68
C TYR A 162 10.78 -8.88 2.86
N GLU A 163 11.01 -10.18 3.05
CA GLU A 163 12.36 -10.73 3.18
C GLU A 163 13.19 -10.52 1.91
N GLU A 164 12.64 -10.78 0.74
CA GLU A 164 13.34 -10.56 -0.54
C GLU A 164 13.71 -9.08 -0.76
N LEU A 165 12.82 -8.16 -0.41
CA LEU A 165 13.09 -6.73 -0.50
C LEU A 165 14.14 -6.29 0.53
N ARG A 166 14.08 -6.84 1.74
CA ARG A 166 15.04 -6.54 2.82
C ARG A 166 16.46 -6.97 2.46
N GLU A 167 16.64 -8.01 1.66
CA GLU A 167 17.95 -8.37 1.10
C GLU A 167 18.53 -7.27 0.19
N LYS A 168 17.68 -6.46 -0.45
CA LYS A 168 18.08 -5.36 -1.33
C LYS A 168 18.25 -4.04 -0.59
N ASN A 169 17.42 -3.80 0.43
CA ASN A 169 17.49 -2.61 1.25
C ASN A 169 16.95 -2.93 2.67
N PRO A 170 17.75 -2.74 3.74
CA PRO A 170 17.36 -3.10 5.11
C PRO A 170 16.12 -2.34 5.60
N ASN A 171 15.77 -1.23 4.98
CA ASN A 171 14.61 -0.40 5.31
C ASN A 171 13.38 -0.74 4.44
N ALA A 172 13.32 -1.93 3.87
CA ALA A 172 12.18 -2.37 3.08
C ALA A 172 10.90 -2.47 3.92
N PHE A 173 9.76 -2.31 3.26
CA PHE A 173 8.44 -2.59 3.82
C PHE A 173 7.45 -2.99 2.71
N VAL A 174 6.34 -3.59 3.09
CA VAL A 174 5.28 -3.98 2.15
C VAL A 174 3.98 -3.30 2.56
N TRP A 175 3.28 -2.70 1.59
CA TRP A 175 1.93 -2.20 1.79
C TRP A 175 0.90 -3.24 1.38
N VAL A 176 -0.13 -3.35 2.20
CA VAL A 176 -1.31 -4.14 1.91
C VAL A 176 -2.39 -3.21 1.36
N ASP A 177 -2.83 -3.44 0.12
CA ASP A 177 -3.92 -2.68 -0.51
C ASP A 177 -5.26 -3.31 -0.14
N ASP A 178 -6.16 -2.55 0.48
CA ASP A 178 -7.43 -3.07 0.97
C ASP A 178 -8.66 -2.22 0.54
N PRO A 179 -8.95 -2.14 -0.76
CA PRO A 179 -10.14 -1.42 -1.23
C PRO A 179 -11.44 -2.04 -0.71
N GLY A 180 -11.44 -3.33 -0.39
CA GLY A 180 -12.59 -4.07 0.14
C GLY A 180 -12.89 -3.81 1.62
N LEU A 181 -11.94 -3.23 2.37
CA LEU A 181 -12.11 -3.01 3.81
C LEU A 181 -13.36 -2.19 4.16
N ALA A 182 -13.72 -1.22 3.32
CA ALA A 182 -14.94 -0.43 3.53
C ALA A 182 -16.22 -1.28 3.49
N LEU A 183 -16.21 -2.42 2.81
CA LEU A 183 -17.38 -3.28 2.65
C LEU A 183 -17.69 -4.08 3.92
N ILE A 184 -16.71 -4.37 4.78
CA ILE A 184 -16.96 -5.12 6.02
C ILE A 184 -17.88 -4.34 7.00
N PHE A 185 -17.92 -3.02 6.86
CA PHE A 185 -18.80 -2.14 7.66
C PHE A 185 -20.19 -1.96 7.02
N SER A 186 -20.42 -2.59 5.85
CA SER A 186 -21.72 -2.54 5.18
C SER A 186 -22.60 -3.70 5.65
N ALA A 187 -23.83 -3.38 6.06
CA ALA A 187 -24.82 -4.40 6.39
C ALA A 187 -25.16 -5.34 5.20
N LEU A 188 -24.76 -4.98 4.00
CA LEU A 188 -24.99 -5.74 2.78
C LEU A 188 -23.85 -6.72 2.45
N SER A 189 -22.69 -6.61 3.11
CA SER A 189 -21.52 -7.44 2.77
C SER A 189 -21.69 -8.90 3.17
N GLY A 190 -22.54 -9.20 4.16
CA GLY A 190 -22.65 -10.56 4.71
C GLY A 190 -21.40 -11.05 5.47
N TYR A 191 -20.27 -10.39 5.32
CA TYR A 191 -19.07 -10.63 6.11
C TYR A 191 -19.17 -9.79 7.39
N ASN A 192 -19.34 -10.48 8.50
CA ASN A 192 -19.62 -9.86 9.77
C ASN A 192 -18.49 -8.89 10.20
N GLU A 193 -18.84 -7.66 10.57
CA GLU A 193 -17.90 -6.63 11.01
C GLU A 193 -16.96 -7.14 12.13
N VAL A 194 -17.48 -7.86 13.11
CA VAL A 194 -16.69 -8.41 14.22
C VAL A 194 -15.67 -9.44 13.70
N GLN A 195 -16.11 -10.32 12.81
CA GLN A 195 -15.23 -11.31 12.19
C GLN A 195 -14.16 -10.64 11.34
N GLY A 196 -14.56 -9.66 10.49
CA GLY A 196 -13.63 -8.92 9.64
C GLY A 196 -12.55 -8.17 10.42
N LYS A 197 -12.93 -7.55 11.55
CA LYS A 197 -11.98 -6.91 12.46
C LYS A 197 -11.02 -7.93 13.09
N THR A 198 -11.55 -9.06 13.56
CA THR A 198 -10.73 -10.12 14.17
C THR A 198 -9.74 -10.72 13.18
N ASP A 199 -10.20 -10.99 11.95
CA ASP A 199 -9.37 -11.57 10.90
C ASP A 199 -8.28 -10.59 10.46
N LEU A 200 -8.62 -9.28 10.31
CA LEU A 200 -7.63 -8.25 9.98
C LEU A 200 -6.58 -8.07 11.07
N ASP A 201 -7.00 -8.03 12.34
CA ASP A 201 -6.06 -7.88 13.46
C ASP A 201 -5.08 -9.07 13.51
N ARG A 202 -5.57 -10.31 13.34
CA ARG A 202 -4.74 -11.52 13.28
C ARG A 202 -3.76 -11.46 12.10
N PHE A 203 -4.25 -11.06 10.93
CA PHE A 203 -3.43 -10.90 9.73
C PHE A 203 -2.30 -9.90 9.96
N LEU A 204 -2.64 -8.71 10.48
CA LEU A 204 -1.66 -7.67 10.78
C LEU A 204 -0.65 -8.09 11.86
N GLU A 205 -1.07 -8.87 12.86
CA GLU A 205 -0.17 -9.40 13.90
C GLU A 205 0.91 -10.31 13.35
N GLY A 206 0.59 -11.12 12.36
CA GLY A 206 1.53 -12.06 11.74
C GLY A 206 2.39 -11.45 10.63
N LEU A 207 2.17 -10.19 10.23
CA LEU A 207 3.06 -9.51 9.28
C LEU A 207 4.39 -9.17 9.93
N GLU A 208 5.46 -9.40 9.17
CA GLU A 208 6.82 -8.99 9.50
C GLU A 208 7.11 -7.57 9.01
N GLY A 209 8.08 -6.91 9.65
CA GLY A 209 8.48 -5.56 9.28
C GLY A 209 7.43 -4.47 9.57
N PRO A 210 7.60 -3.28 8.99
CA PRO A 210 6.64 -2.20 9.10
C PRO A 210 5.33 -2.53 8.38
N LYS A 211 4.20 -2.36 9.09
CA LYS A 211 2.86 -2.74 8.61
C LYS A 211 2.19 -1.56 7.93
N GLY A 212 2.25 -1.53 6.62
CA GLY A 212 1.62 -0.51 5.79
C GLY A 212 0.25 -0.98 5.27
N VAL A 213 -0.75 -0.11 5.34
CA VAL A 213 -2.06 -0.34 4.70
C VAL A 213 -2.38 0.83 3.79
N HIS A 214 -2.78 0.51 2.56
CA HIS A 214 -3.27 1.49 1.58
C HIS A 214 -4.77 1.32 1.36
N LEU A 215 -5.46 2.46 1.28
CA LEU A 215 -6.91 2.52 1.08
C LEU A 215 -7.29 3.55 0.03
N CYS A 216 -7.91 3.09 -1.04
CA CYS A 216 -8.58 3.95 -2.03
C CYS A 216 -10.07 4.17 -1.71
N SER A 217 -10.56 3.62 -0.60
CA SER A 217 -11.97 3.66 -0.16
C SER A 217 -12.12 4.43 1.16
N LYS A 218 -13.36 4.57 1.63
CA LYS A 218 -13.68 5.24 2.90
C LYS A 218 -14.10 4.18 3.94
N PRO A 219 -13.16 3.60 4.69
CA PRO A 219 -13.45 2.65 5.76
C PRO A 219 -13.96 3.37 7.02
N ASP A 220 -14.18 2.59 8.08
CA ASP A 220 -14.19 3.12 9.43
C ASP A 220 -12.76 3.55 9.83
N TRP A 221 -12.50 4.85 9.72
CA TRP A 221 -11.19 5.43 10.03
C TRP A 221 -10.77 5.20 11.48
N ASP A 222 -11.72 5.26 12.43
CA ASP A 222 -11.41 5.08 13.85
C ASP A 222 -10.91 3.66 14.13
N PHE A 223 -11.56 2.66 13.54
CA PHE A 223 -11.11 1.28 13.62
C PHE A 223 -9.68 1.11 13.07
N LEU A 224 -9.43 1.58 11.85
CA LEU A 224 -8.14 1.39 11.20
C LEU A 224 -7.00 2.11 11.92
N LEU A 225 -7.24 3.36 12.35
CA LEU A 225 -6.26 4.15 13.08
C LEU A 225 -5.92 3.56 14.47
N ARG A 226 -6.81 2.75 15.05
CA ARG A 226 -6.57 2.02 16.30
C ARG A 226 -5.95 0.65 16.08
N SER A 227 -5.98 0.10 14.86
CA SER A 227 -5.37 -1.18 14.52
C SER A 227 -3.84 -1.12 14.62
N LYS A 228 -3.20 -2.29 14.57
CA LYS A 228 -1.73 -2.43 14.69
C LYS A 228 -1.00 -2.15 13.38
N ILE A 229 -1.30 -1.02 12.75
CA ILE A 229 -0.59 -0.53 11.57
C ILE A 229 0.45 0.51 11.94
N ASP A 230 1.55 0.57 11.20
CA ASP A 230 2.63 1.54 11.35
C ASP A 230 2.52 2.66 10.31
N ILE A 231 2.02 2.35 9.11
CA ILE A 231 1.90 3.28 7.99
C ILE A 231 0.47 3.22 7.45
N LEU A 232 -0.20 4.37 7.41
CA LEU A 232 -1.48 4.54 6.74
C LEU A 232 -1.28 5.33 5.45
N SER A 233 -1.62 4.74 4.31
CA SER A 233 -1.68 5.39 3.01
C SER A 233 -3.13 5.50 2.55
N PHE A 234 -3.56 6.66 2.08
CA PHE A 234 -4.93 6.87 1.64
C PHE A 234 -5.05 8.07 0.69
N ASP A 235 -6.17 8.14 -0.02
CA ASP A 235 -6.55 9.28 -0.86
C ASP A 235 -6.84 10.50 0.02
N SER A 236 -5.82 11.30 0.34
CA SER A 236 -5.98 12.52 1.12
C SER A 236 -6.51 13.68 0.28
N PHE A 237 -6.35 13.64 -1.04
CA PHE A 237 -6.91 14.64 -1.93
C PHE A 237 -8.43 14.75 -1.78
N ASN A 238 -9.12 13.60 -1.70
CA ASN A 238 -10.58 13.54 -1.52
C ASN A 238 -11.04 13.35 -0.08
N CYS A 239 -10.22 12.72 0.79
CA CYS A 239 -10.64 12.31 2.13
C CYS A 239 -9.92 13.05 3.27
N GLY A 240 -8.90 13.88 2.97
CA GLY A 240 -8.08 14.55 3.97
C GLY A 240 -8.92 15.38 4.96
N VAL A 241 -9.87 16.18 4.46
CA VAL A 241 -10.78 16.98 5.29
C VAL A 241 -11.60 16.13 6.28
N VAL A 242 -11.90 14.89 5.90
CA VAL A 242 -12.70 14.00 6.76
C VAL A 242 -11.83 13.37 7.85
N ILE A 243 -10.70 12.76 7.46
CA ILE A 243 -9.86 11.98 8.39
C ILE A 243 -9.23 12.85 9.49
N VAL A 244 -8.86 14.10 9.18
CA VAL A 244 -8.28 15.01 10.17
C VAL A 244 -9.24 15.35 11.33
N ASN A 245 -10.52 15.01 11.21
CA ASN A 245 -11.51 15.20 12.25
C ASN A 245 -11.62 14.01 13.23
N TYR A 246 -10.98 12.88 12.94
CA TYR A 246 -10.98 11.73 13.83
C TYR A 246 -9.93 11.90 14.95
N PRO A 247 -10.34 11.85 16.24
CA PRO A 247 -9.39 11.94 17.35
C PRO A 247 -8.31 10.86 17.32
N SER A 248 -8.65 9.65 16.85
CA SER A 248 -7.70 8.54 16.68
C SER A 248 -6.54 8.83 15.73
N LEU A 249 -6.67 9.80 14.82
CA LEU A 249 -5.55 10.21 13.97
C LEU A 249 -4.44 10.87 14.76
N LYS A 250 -4.79 11.70 15.76
CA LYS A 250 -3.83 12.26 16.71
C LYS A 250 -3.11 11.15 17.47
N ASP A 251 -3.86 10.22 18.03
CA ASP A 251 -3.30 9.09 18.80
C ASP A 251 -2.38 8.24 17.91
N PHE A 252 -2.75 8.05 16.62
CA PHE A 252 -1.94 7.35 15.64
C PHE A 252 -0.59 8.03 15.40
N VAL A 253 -0.58 9.35 15.18
CA VAL A 253 0.66 10.14 15.01
C VAL A 253 1.49 10.14 16.29
N GLU A 254 0.86 10.32 17.46
CA GLU A 254 1.55 10.39 18.74
C GLU A 254 2.23 9.07 19.13
N ARG A 255 1.65 7.93 18.74
CA ARG A 255 2.29 6.62 18.93
C ARG A 255 3.37 6.28 17.89
N GLY A 256 3.68 7.20 16.95
CA GLY A 256 4.72 7.02 15.94
C GLY A 256 4.21 6.57 14.57
N GLY A 257 2.89 6.55 14.36
CA GLY A 257 2.27 6.19 13.08
C GLY A 257 2.66 7.16 11.96
N ILE A 258 2.89 6.63 10.77
CA ILE A 258 3.26 7.38 9.57
C ILE A 258 2.03 7.55 8.69
N ILE A 259 1.86 8.75 8.17
CA ILE A 259 0.79 9.05 7.22
C ILE A 259 1.41 9.26 5.84
N SER A 260 1.00 8.45 4.88
CA SER A 260 1.27 8.67 3.47
C SER A 260 0.10 9.42 2.84
N TRP A 261 0.31 10.71 2.64
CA TRP A 261 -0.69 11.61 2.08
C TRP A 261 -0.80 11.43 0.58
N GLY A 262 -1.85 10.77 0.12
CA GLY A 262 -2.20 10.67 -1.30
C GLY A 262 -2.76 11.97 -1.81
N ILE A 263 -1.90 12.97 -2.06
CA ILE A 263 -2.28 14.35 -2.31
C ILE A 263 -2.30 14.73 -3.79
N VAL A 264 -1.51 14.06 -4.62
CA VAL A 264 -1.46 14.36 -6.05
C VAL A 264 -2.53 13.54 -6.78
N PRO A 265 -3.52 14.19 -7.41
CA PRO A 265 -4.57 13.49 -8.13
C PRO A 265 -4.01 12.70 -9.33
N THR A 266 -4.64 11.58 -9.63
CA THR A 266 -4.18 10.61 -10.64
C THR A 266 -5.07 10.55 -11.88
N TYR A 267 -6.14 11.31 -11.91
CA TYR A 267 -7.00 11.48 -13.10
C TYR A 267 -6.60 12.73 -13.85
N THR A 268 -6.47 12.63 -15.18
CA THR A 268 -6.01 13.72 -16.06
C THR A 268 -6.74 15.04 -15.79
N GLU A 269 -8.07 14.99 -15.78
CA GLU A 269 -8.91 16.19 -15.60
C GLU A 269 -8.72 16.89 -14.25
N LEU A 270 -8.43 16.12 -13.20
CA LEU A 270 -8.17 16.67 -11.86
C LEU A 270 -6.73 17.19 -11.75
N LEU A 271 -5.76 16.45 -12.30
CA LEU A 271 -4.35 16.86 -12.26
C LEU A 271 -4.10 18.16 -13.03
N GLU A 272 -4.78 18.37 -14.16
CA GLU A 272 -4.68 19.58 -14.97
C GLU A 272 -5.23 20.83 -14.27
N GLN A 273 -6.11 20.66 -13.27
CA GLN A 273 -6.68 21.77 -12.48
C GLN A 273 -5.81 22.18 -11.30
N GLU A 274 -4.84 21.34 -10.94
CA GLU A 274 -4.00 21.57 -9.75
C GLU A 274 -2.63 22.14 -10.13
N THR A 275 -2.10 22.93 -9.22
CA THR A 275 -0.73 23.42 -9.23
C THR A 275 0.01 22.91 -8.01
N ILE A 276 1.34 23.02 -7.98
CA ILE A 276 2.13 22.68 -6.80
C ILE A 276 1.68 23.54 -5.60
N ASP A 277 1.36 24.82 -5.85
CA ASP A 277 0.90 25.72 -4.79
C ASP A 277 -0.46 25.31 -4.23
N SER A 278 -1.44 24.93 -5.07
CA SER A 278 -2.76 24.48 -4.61
C SER A 278 -2.69 23.17 -3.83
N LEU A 279 -1.85 22.23 -4.27
CA LEU A 279 -1.63 20.96 -3.56
C LEU A 279 -0.93 21.15 -2.23
N MET A 280 0.05 22.07 -2.18
CA MET A 280 0.76 22.43 -0.96
C MET A 280 -0.18 23.11 0.04
N GLU A 281 -0.98 24.07 -0.37
CA GLU A 281 -1.96 24.77 0.46
C GLU A 281 -3.00 23.78 1.04
N ARG A 282 -3.47 22.84 0.22
CA ARG A 282 -4.38 21.78 0.67
C ARG A 282 -3.76 20.93 1.76
N LEU A 283 -2.52 20.49 1.59
CA LEU A 283 -1.82 19.66 2.57
C LEU A 283 -1.52 20.45 3.85
N GLU A 284 -1.09 21.71 3.73
CA GLU A 284 -0.87 22.62 4.86
C GLU A 284 -2.14 22.84 5.69
N THR A 285 -3.30 22.95 5.03
CA THR A 285 -4.60 23.05 5.71
C THR A 285 -4.86 21.82 6.59
N PHE A 286 -4.56 20.61 6.12
CA PHE A 286 -4.69 19.38 6.93
C PHE A 286 -3.75 19.39 8.14
N TRP A 287 -2.51 19.81 7.94
CA TRP A 287 -1.52 19.88 9.01
C TRP A 287 -1.82 20.95 10.04
N GLU A 288 -2.33 22.10 9.62
CA GLU A 288 -2.80 23.15 10.52
C GLU A 288 -4.00 22.70 11.36
N ASP A 289 -4.96 21.97 10.74
CA ASP A 289 -6.09 21.42 11.46
C ASP A 289 -5.65 20.43 12.55
N LEU A 290 -4.71 19.54 12.22
CA LEU A 290 -4.12 18.62 13.19
C LEU A 290 -3.33 19.34 14.28
N SER A 291 -2.58 20.38 13.92
CA SER A 291 -1.81 21.18 14.88
C SER A 291 -2.74 21.93 15.85
N ARG A 292 -3.86 22.47 15.37
CA ARG A 292 -4.90 23.08 16.23
C ARG A 292 -5.53 22.06 17.20
N LYS A 293 -5.52 20.79 16.85
CA LYS A 293 -5.96 19.67 17.71
C LYS A 293 -4.85 19.13 18.61
N GLY A 294 -3.68 19.78 18.61
CA GLY A 294 -2.56 19.50 19.50
C GLY A 294 -1.58 18.46 19.00
N VAL A 295 -1.57 18.15 17.69
CA VAL A 295 -0.51 17.34 17.10
C VAL A 295 0.73 18.21 16.88
N ASP A 296 1.91 17.74 17.31
CA ASP A 296 3.16 18.45 17.11
C ASP A 296 3.50 18.55 15.60
N SER A 297 3.64 19.76 15.09
CA SER A 297 3.87 20.03 13.67
C SER A 297 5.17 19.43 13.15
N LYS A 298 6.25 19.43 13.96
CA LYS A 298 7.54 18.85 13.57
C LYS A 298 7.44 17.32 13.49
N ARG A 299 6.71 16.72 14.44
CA ARG A 299 6.43 15.29 14.42
C ARG A 299 5.63 14.90 13.19
N LEU A 300 4.56 15.65 12.89
CA LEU A 300 3.71 15.41 11.73
C LEU A 300 4.50 15.41 10.42
N LEU A 301 5.36 16.42 10.21
CA LEU A 301 6.26 16.50 9.05
C LEU A 301 7.22 15.31 8.97
N ARG A 302 7.84 14.93 10.09
CA ARG A 302 8.77 13.79 10.15
C ARG A 302 8.10 12.45 9.87
N GLN A 303 6.83 12.32 10.22
CA GLN A 303 6.02 11.10 10.05
C GLN A 303 5.13 11.15 8.81
N SER A 304 5.38 12.06 7.88
CA SER A 304 4.65 12.18 6.61
C SER A 304 5.44 11.59 5.45
N LEU A 305 4.75 10.84 4.60
CA LEU A 305 5.13 10.49 3.22
C LEU A 305 4.16 11.19 2.28
N LEU A 306 4.57 11.41 1.05
CA LEU A 306 3.71 11.95 -0.01
C LEU A 306 3.52 10.88 -1.10
N ALA A 307 2.29 10.79 -1.61
CA ALA A 307 1.93 9.79 -2.61
C ALA A 307 0.90 10.33 -3.62
N PRO A 308 0.71 9.66 -4.76
CA PRO A 308 -0.47 9.83 -5.60
C PRO A 308 -1.74 9.46 -4.82
N ALA A 309 -2.86 10.08 -5.17
CA ALA A 309 -4.12 9.94 -4.44
C ALA A 309 -4.69 8.51 -4.49
N THR A 310 -4.48 7.79 -5.58
CA THR A 310 -4.99 6.42 -5.74
C THR A 310 -3.90 5.45 -6.21
N CYS A 311 -4.18 4.15 -6.07
CA CYS A 311 -3.31 3.08 -6.54
C CYS A 311 -3.58 2.65 -7.99
N ASN A 312 -4.74 2.99 -8.55
CA ASN A 312 -5.05 2.72 -9.95
C ASN A 312 -4.72 3.96 -10.79
N LEU A 313 -3.62 3.88 -11.54
CA LEU A 313 -3.08 4.97 -12.34
C LEU A 313 -3.47 4.85 -13.82
N LEU A 314 -4.45 4.00 -14.17
CA LEU A 314 -4.91 3.83 -15.55
C LEU A 314 -5.70 5.06 -16.01
N ASN A 315 -5.23 5.69 -17.10
CA ASN A 315 -5.85 6.86 -17.70
C ASN A 315 -6.04 6.67 -19.22
N PRO A 316 -6.98 7.41 -19.87
CA PRO A 316 -7.19 7.36 -21.31
C PRO A 316 -5.96 7.80 -22.12
N ASP A 317 -5.15 8.70 -21.59
CA ASP A 317 -3.91 9.21 -22.19
C ASP A 317 -2.68 8.31 -21.99
N LYS A 318 -2.94 7.08 -21.50
CA LYS A 318 -1.93 6.07 -21.20
C LYS A 318 -1.02 6.51 -20.04
N GLU A 319 0.31 6.58 -20.28
CA GLU A 319 1.33 6.89 -19.28
C GLU A 319 1.50 8.36 -18.92
N LYS A 320 1.01 9.30 -19.76
CA LYS A 320 1.30 10.73 -19.62
C LYS A 320 0.87 11.33 -18.29
N THR A 321 -0.37 11.09 -17.88
CA THR A 321 -0.87 11.58 -16.58
C THR A 321 -0.09 11.01 -15.42
N VAL A 322 0.28 9.73 -15.47
CA VAL A 322 1.05 9.07 -14.40
C VAL A 322 2.44 9.69 -14.27
N GLU A 323 3.16 9.79 -15.38
CA GLU A 323 4.50 10.39 -15.39
C GLU A 323 4.45 11.84 -14.88
N LYS A 324 3.46 12.62 -15.32
CA LYS A 324 3.24 13.98 -14.86
C LYS A 324 2.90 14.05 -13.37
N ALA A 325 2.06 13.13 -12.87
CA ALA A 325 1.72 13.09 -11.46
C ALA A 325 2.96 12.79 -10.58
N PHE A 326 3.87 11.93 -11.04
CA PHE A 326 5.12 11.64 -10.32
C PHE A 326 6.09 12.83 -10.35
N GLU A 327 6.18 13.55 -11.47
CA GLU A 327 6.95 14.80 -11.54
C GLU A 327 6.42 15.85 -10.55
N VAL A 328 5.09 16.08 -10.54
CA VAL A 328 4.42 17.01 -9.60
C VAL A 328 4.64 16.58 -8.15
N LEU A 329 4.55 15.28 -7.87
CA LEU A 329 4.77 14.73 -6.54
C LEU A 329 6.19 15.01 -6.03
N ASN A 330 7.21 14.78 -6.85
CA ASN A 330 8.60 15.04 -6.50
C ASN A 330 8.84 16.54 -6.28
N GLN A 331 8.35 17.42 -7.17
CA GLN A 331 8.46 18.88 -7.02
C GLN A 331 7.74 19.38 -5.77
N LEU A 332 6.57 18.84 -5.46
CA LEU A 332 5.84 19.17 -4.23
C LEU A 332 6.64 18.78 -2.98
N SER A 333 7.19 17.57 -2.98
CA SER A 333 8.02 17.08 -1.87
C SER A 333 9.27 17.95 -1.65
N GLU A 334 9.98 18.26 -2.72
CA GLU A 334 11.16 19.15 -2.66
C GLU A 334 10.79 20.50 -2.04
N ARG A 335 9.72 21.12 -2.53
CA ARG A 335 9.27 22.44 -2.04
C ARG A 335 8.84 22.43 -0.58
N ILE A 336 8.17 21.36 -0.13
CA ILE A 336 7.80 21.18 1.27
C ILE A 336 9.05 21.00 2.13
N ARG A 337 9.98 20.16 1.71
CA ARG A 337 11.23 19.93 2.43
C ARG A 337 12.08 21.21 2.52
N GLU A 338 12.17 21.98 1.46
CA GLU A 338 12.84 23.29 1.48
C GLU A 338 12.18 24.24 2.49
N LYS A 339 10.84 24.35 2.47
CA LYS A 339 10.12 25.28 3.36
C LYS A 339 10.24 24.91 4.84
N TYR A 340 10.16 23.62 5.17
CA TYR A 340 10.00 23.17 6.55
C TYR A 340 11.21 22.45 7.14
N LEU A 341 11.94 21.66 6.37
CA LEU A 341 13.03 20.84 6.89
C LEU A 341 14.36 21.59 6.94
N LEU A 342 14.61 22.53 6.03
CA LEU A 342 15.79 23.42 6.10
C LEU A 342 15.68 24.38 7.28
N THR A 343 14.49 24.86 7.60
CA THR A 343 14.27 25.71 8.78
C THR A 343 14.45 24.95 10.09
N MET A 344 14.13 23.65 10.15
CA MET A 344 14.33 22.82 11.34
C MET A 344 15.82 22.57 11.67
N ASN A 345 16.69 22.57 10.67
CA ASN A 345 18.13 22.40 10.85
C ASN A 345 18.84 23.70 11.29
N ASN A 346 18.20 24.84 11.10
CA ASN A 346 18.72 26.18 11.44
C ASN A 346 18.25 26.69 12.82
N GLU A 347 17.38 25.97 13.54
CA GLU A 347 17.08 26.29 14.94
C GLU A 347 18.29 25.98 15.81
N PRO A 348 18.78 26.94 16.64
CA PRO A 348 19.88 26.65 17.55
C PRO A 348 19.48 25.46 18.46
N ARG A 349 20.32 24.44 18.52
CA ARG A 349 20.20 23.39 19.54
C ARG A 349 20.21 24.10 20.89
N THR A 350 19.07 24.21 21.55
CA THR A 350 19.03 24.56 22.97
C THR A 350 19.78 23.46 23.71
N MET A 351 21.01 23.76 24.05
CA MET A 351 21.79 22.96 24.99
C MET A 351 21.13 23.11 26.36
N ASN A 352 20.10 22.34 26.61
CA ASN A 352 19.71 22.05 27.99
C ASN A 352 20.68 20.98 28.49
N GLY A 353 21.85 21.47 28.88
CA GLY A 353 22.71 20.76 29.76
C GLY A 353 22.10 20.91 31.16
N GLU A 354 21.87 19.80 31.80
CA GLU A 354 21.77 19.78 33.24
C GLU A 354 22.85 18.87 33.80
N PRO A 355 23.34 19.25 34.99
CA PRO A 355 24.50 18.62 35.63
C PRO A 355 24.23 17.23 36.15
#